data_4cb7c5af5efd81a9ec427c3fbea9dadb
#
_entry.id   4cb7c5af5efd81a9ec427c3fbea9dadb
#
_cell.length_a   1.000
_cell.length_b   1.000
_cell.length_c   1.000
_cell.angle_alpha   90.00
_cell.angle_beta   90.00
_cell.angle_gamma   90.00
#
_symmetry.space_group_name_H-M   'P 1'
#
loop_
_entity.id
_entity.type
_entity.pdbx_description
1 polymer ?
#
loop_
_entity_poly.entity_id
_entity_poly.type
_entity_poly.pdbx_seq_one_letter_code
_entity_poly.pdbx_strand_id
1 'polypeptide(L)'
;MSKLKKAGILFAILIAGAASWVYFYWMNTPAYAAGEIQKAVQSHDYDLLAYRVDLNKVYSAAIDDSADVLSKDGEKDHRTAASLLRSLKSPIADELVHQTQLRFQGKKKESSLFDEPVNAITSYLGFTTLTITQCLSIEEKGDQAIVSVRVHDRKLKHDFTWKVLMEKDVNGTWCATRILNLKDYMRER
;
A
#
# COMPACT_ATOMS: atom_id res chain seq x y z
N MET A 1 54.05 -1.94 -12.61
CA MET A 1 53.16 -2.28 -11.45
C MET A 1 53.51 -3.67 -10.96
N SER A 2 53.85 -3.83 -9.66
CA SER A 2 54.17 -5.13 -9.07
C SER A 2 52.94 -6.06 -9.12
N LYS A 3 53.21 -7.39 -9.23
CA LYS A 3 52.15 -8.43 -9.27
C LYS A 3 51.20 -8.29 -8.07
N LEU A 4 51.68 -7.82 -6.90
CA LEU A 4 50.91 -7.57 -5.71
C LEU A 4 49.87 -6.42 -5.89
N LYS A 5 50.26 -5.33 -6.57
CA LYS A 5 49.34 -4.20 -6.86
C LYS A 5 48.22 -4.62 -7.81
N LYS A 6 48.50 -5.46 -8.82
CA LYS A 6 47.53 -6.00 -9.74
C LYS A 6 46.54 -6.93 -9.02
N ALA A 7 47.02 -7.80 -8.13
CA ALA A 7 46.17 -8.68 -7.31
C ALA A 7 45.24 -7.90 -6.36
N GLY A 8 45.74 -6.84 -5.72
CA GLY A 8 44.95 -5.97 -4.86
C GLY A 8 43.82 -5.25 -5.60
N ILE A 9 44.09 -4.75 -6.81
CA ILE A 9 43.08 -4.11 -7.67
C ILE A 9 42.00 -5.12 -8.08
N LEU A 10 42.39 -6.33 -8.48
CA LEU A 10 41.42 -7.38 -8.88
C LEU A 10 40.52 -7.78 -7.72
N PHE A 11 41.07 -7.90 -6.51
CA PHE A 11 40.31 -8.22 -5.29
C PHE A 11 39.36 -7.10 -4.93
N ALA A 12 39.74 -5.84 -5.04
CA ALA A 12 38.87 -4.69 -4.82
C ALA A 12 37.69 -4.66 -5.80
N ILE A 13 37.93 -4.98 -7.09
CA ILE A 13 36.86 -5.06 -8.10
C ILE A 13 35.89 -6.20 -7.79
N LEU A 14 36.37 -7.36 -7.33
CA LEU A 14 35.53 -8.49 -6.96
C LEU A 14 34.63 -8.15 -5.74
N ILE A 15 35.19 -7.49 -4.72
CA ILE A 15 34.42 -7.05 -3.57
C ILE A 15 33.36 -6.01 -3.98
N ALA A 16 33.73 -5.03 -4.80
CA ALA A 16 32.78 -4.02 -5.29
C ALA A 16 31.67 -4.66 -6.14
N GLY A 17 32.00 -5.64 -6.98
CA GLY A 17 31.02 -6.40 -7.78
C GLY A 17 30.08 -7.21 -6.89
N ALA A 18 30.60 -7.93 -5.89
CA ALA A 18 29.79 -8.69 -4.94
C ALA A 18 28.88 -7.78 -4.09
N ALA A 19 29.39 -6.66 -3.61
CA ALA A 19 28.61 -5.68 -2.84
C ALA A 19 27.49 -5.07 -3.71
N SER A 20 27.78 -4.73 -4.95
CA SER A 20 26.77 -4.23 -5.89
C SER A 20 25.70 -5.28 -6.16
N TRP A 21 26.09 -6.53 -6.38
CA TRP A 21 25.12 -7.63 -6.59
C TRP A 21 24.19 -7.82 -5.40
N VAL A 22 24.73 -7.87 -4.18
CA VAL A 22 23.93 -7.99 -2.94
C VAL A 22 22.99 -6.80 -2.78
N TYR A 23 23.48 -5.59 -3.07
CA TYR A 23 22.68 -4.36 -3.00
C TYR A 23 21.50 -4.39 -3.98
N PHE A 24 21.76 -4.74 -5.26
CA PHE A 24 20.69 -4.85 -6.27
C PHE A 24 19.69 -5.98 -5.93
N TYR A 25 20.19 -7.11 -5.42
CA TYR A 25 19.30 -8.19 -4.97
C TYR A 25 18.38 -7.74 -3.84
N TRP A 26 18.94 -7.04 -2.84
CA TRP A 26 18.18 -6.56 -1.69
C TRP A 26 17.14 -5.48 -2.08
N MET A 27 17.48 -4.58 -3.00
CA MET A 27 16.54 -3.57 -3.53
C MET A 27 15.35 -4.17 -4.27
N ASN A 28 15.47 -5.40 -4.75
CA ASN A 28 14.41 -6.15 -5.44
C ASN A 28 13.63 -7.10 -4.51
N THR A 29 13.55 -6.81 -3.23
CA THR A 29 12.79 -7.60 -2.27
C THR A 29 11.49 -6.89 -1.86
N PRO A 30 10.45 -7.64 -1.46
CA PRO A 30 9.23 -7.03 -0.91
C PRO A 30 9.51 -6.30 0.42
N ALA A 31 10.54 -6.72 1.17
CA ALA A 31 10.99 -6.03 2.39
C ALA A 31 11.47 -4.60 2.11
N TYR A 32 12.31 -4.45 1.07
CA TYR A 32 12.77 -3.14 0.65
C TYR A 32 11.62 -2.26 0.19
N ALA A 33 10.73 -2.80 -0.65
CA ALA A 33 9.56 -2.06 -1.14
C ALA A 33 8.63 -1.62 0.00
N ALA A 34 8.39 -2.47 1.01
CA ALA A 34 7.63 -2.11 2.21
C ALA A 34 8.29 -0.97 3.00
N GLY A 35 9.63 -1.00 3.12
CA GLY A 35 10.40 0.08 3.74
C GLY A 35 10.29 1.41 2.96
N GLU A 36 10.29 1.36 1.63
CA GLU A 36 10.09 2.54 0.80
C GLU A 36 8.66 3.10 0.90
N ILE A 37 7.64 2.26 1.01
CA ILE A 37 6.26 2.72 1.30
C ILE A 37 6.22 3.46 2.64
N GLN A 38 6.83 2.90 3.68
CA GLN A 38 6.90 3.57 4.99
C GLN A 38 7.62 4.92 4.91
N LYS A 39 8.75 4.97 4.20
CA LYS A 39 9.50 6.21 3.95
C LYS A 39 8.65 7.23 3.19
N ALA A 40 7.98 6.82 2.11
CA ALA A 40 7.12 7.69 1.32
C ALA A 40 6.02 8.35 2.16
N VAL A 41 5.36 7.56 3.03
CA VAL A 41 4.34 8.07 3.96
C VAL A 41 4.94 9.07 4.97
N GLN A 42 6.11 8.78 5.52
CA GLN A 42 6.77 9.65 6.52
C GLN A 42 7.27 10.97 5.91
N SER A 43 7.80 10.92 4.68
CA SER A 43 8.34 12.09 3.99
C SER A 43 7.31 12.83 3.13
N HIS A 44 6.06 12.35 3.07
CA HIS A 44 5.00 12.87 2.17
C HIS A 44 5.43 12.87 0.70
N ASP A 45 6.18 11.84 0.28
CA ASP A 45 6.65 11.65 -1.08
C ASP A 45 5.62 10.83 -1.87
N TYR A 46 4.76 11.54 -2.62
CA TYR A 46 3.72 10.91 -3.44
C TYR A 46 4.28 10.07 -4.57
N ASP A 47 5.36 10.52 -5.21
CA ASP A 47 5.93 9.83 -6.37
C ASP A 47 6.52 8.48 -5.94
N LEU A 48 7.21 8.44 -4.81
CA LEU A 48 7.69 7.19 -4.22
C LEU A 48 6.55 6.28 -3.76
N LEU A 49 5.47 6.86 -3.20
CA LEU A 49 4.28 6.09 -2.84
C LEU A 49 3.65 5.45 -4.08
N ALA A 50 3.38 6.23 -5.13
CA ALA A 50 2.77 5.77 -6.37
C ALA A 50 3.65 4.76 -7.13
N TYR A 51 4.98 4.84 -6.96
CA TYR A 51 5.91 3.85 -7.49
C TYR A 51 5.82 2.50 -6.78
N ARG A 52 5.47 2.47 -5.48
CA ARG A 52 5.44 1.26 -4.64
C ARG A 52 4.03 0.78 -4.27
N VAL A 53 3.00 1.54 -4.60
CA VAL A 53 1.60 1.21 -4.30
C VAL A 53 0.76 1.44 -5.55
N ASP A 54 0.12 0.40 -6.07
CA ASP A 54 -0.93 0.53 -7.07
C ASP A 54 -2.21 1.03 -6.37
N LEU A 55 -2.26 2.35 -6.17
CA LEU A 55 -3.35 3.00 -5.42
C LEU A 55 -4.72 2.68 -6.03
N ASN A 56 -4.80 2.57 -7.36
CA ASN A 56 -6.06 2.22 -8.03
C ASN A 56 -6.53 0.82 -7.69
N LYS A 57 -5.63 -0.18 -7.69
CA LYS A 57 -5.97 -1.55 -7.26
C LYS A 57 -6.33 -1.59 -5.78
N VAL A 58 -5.57 -0.93 -4.93
CA VAL A 58 -5.82 -0.90 -3.47
C VAL A 58 -7.19 -0.29 -3.18
N TYR A 59 -7.52 0.87 -3.76
CA TYR A 59 -8.81 1.52 -3.54
C TYR A 59 -9.96 0.77 -4.18
N SER A 60 -9.81 0.25 -5.39
CA SER A 60 -10.83 -0.59 -6.03
C SER A 60 -11.15 -1.82 -5.19
N ALA A 61 -10.15 -2.51 -4.67
CA ALA A 61 -10.35 -3.66 -3.77
C ALA A 61 -11.02 -3.25 -2.45
N ALA A 62 -10.65 -2.11 -1.88
CA ALA A 62 -11.25 -1.59 -0.66
C ALA A 62 -12.73 -1.21 -0.86
N ILE A 63 -13.11 -0.66 -2.02
CA ILE A 63 -14.49 -0.38 -2.38
C ILE A 63 -15.30 -1.67 -2.51
N ASP A 64 -14.75 -2.69 -3.19
CA ASP A 64 -15.39 -4.01 -3.31
C ASP A 64 -15.59 -4.65 -1.93
N ASP A 65 -14.58 -4.61 -1.07
CA ASP A 65 -14.65 -5.15 0.29
C ASP A 65 -15.69 -4.39 1.15
N SER A 66 -15.80 -3.06 0.99
CA SER A 66 -16.82 -2.22 1.65
C SER A 66 -18.23 -2.59 1.18
N ALA A 67 -18.42 -2.71 -0.13
CA ALA A 67 -19.70 -3.12 -0.72
C ALA A 67 -20.12 -4.53 -0.27
N ASP A 68 -19.17 -5.44 -0.13
CA ASP A 68 -19.43 -6.80 0.37
C ASP A 68 -19.85 -6.81 1.84
N VAL A 69 -19.24 -5.98 2.69
CA VAL A 69 -19.63 -5.86 4.10
C VAL A 69 -21.04 -5.27 4.19
N LEU A 70 -21.32 -4.16 3.51
CA LEU A 70 -22.64 -3.52 3.48
C LEU A 70 -23.72 -4.46 2.96
N SER A 71 -23.45 -5.24 1.92
CA SER A 71 -24.45 -6.14 1.34
C SER A 71 -24.88 -7.28 2.27
N LYS A 72 -24.04 -7.64 3.26
CA LYS A 72 -24.30 -8.71 4.23
C LYS A 72 -25.09 -8.27 5.44
N ASP A 73 -25.19 -6.98 5.72
CA ASP A 73 -25.91 -6.41 6.87
C ASP A 73 -27.44 -6.60 6.79
N GLY A 74 -27.96 -7.05 5.65
CA GLY A 74 -29.37 -7.42 5.50
C GLY A 74 -30.34 -6.27 5.31
N GLU A 75 -29.97 -5.03 5.60
CA GLU A 75 -30.81 -3.85 5.40
C GLU A 75 -30.93 -3.51 3.91
N LYS A 76 -32.13 -3.13 3.47
CA LYS A 76 -32.43 -2.83 2.07
C LYS A 76 -31.63 -1.63 1.57
N ASP A 77 -31.45 -0.63 2.41
CA ASP A 77 -30.68 0.59 2.08
C ASP A 77 -29.19 0.29 1.93
N HIS A 78 -28.63 -0.60 2.75
CA HIS A 78 -27.23 -1.05 2.64
C HIS A 78 -26.97 -1.83 1.35
N ARG A 79 -27.92 -2.65 0.90
CA ARG A 79 -27.81 -3.35 -0.40
C ARG A 79 -27.82 -2.39 -1.58
N THR A 80 -28.65 -1.36 -1.51
CA THR A 80 -28.69 -0.30 -2.54
C THR A 80 -27.38 0.48 -2.54
N ALA A 81 -26.86 0.88 -1.38
CA ALA A 81 -25.56 1.54 -1.24
C ALA A 81 -24.42 0.67 -1.79
N ALA A 82 -24.39 -0.63 -1.47
CA ALA A 82 -23.40 -1.57 -1.99
C ALA A 82 -23.44 -1.68 -3.53
N SER A 83 -24.64 -1.68 -4.14
CA SER A 83 -24.79 -1.67 -5.59
C SER A 83 -24.26 -0.40 -6.23
N LEU A 84 -24.56 0.76 -5.63
CA LEU A 84 -24.04 2.05 -6.09
C LEU A 84 -22.51 2.12 -5.98
N LEU A 85 -21.92 1.65 -4.88
CA LEU A 85 -20.47 1.59 -4.72
C LEU A 85 -19.80 0.75 -5.81
N ARG A 86 -20.37 -0.41 -6.16
CA ARG A 86 -19.85 -1.25 -7.25
C ARG A 86 -19.98 -0.57 -8.61
N SER A 87 -21.10 0.11 -8.86
CA SER A 87 -21.34 0.82 -10.14
C SER A 87 -20.42 2.03 -10.32
N LEU A 88 -20.08 2.72 -9.23
CA LEU A 88 -19.24 3.91 -9.23
C LEU A 88 -17.80 3.63 -8.77
N LYS A 89 -17.38 2.35 -8.74
CA LYS A 89 -16.07 1.93 -8.22
C LYS A 89 -14.91 2.69 -8.87
N SER A 90 -14.87 2.72 -10.20
CA SER A 90 -13.77 3.37 -10.93
C SER A 90 -13.66 4.87 -10.62
N PRO A 91 -14.72 5.69 -10.82
CA PRO A 91 -14.63 7.12 -10.52
C PRO A 91 -14.36 7.42 -9.03
N ILE A 92 -14.85 6.58 -8.10
CA ILE A 92 -14.54 6.75 -6.68
C ILE A 92 -13.06 6.42 -6.39
N ALA A 93 -12.53 5.34 -6.99
CA ALA A 93 -11.14 4.99 -6.85
C ALA A 93 -10.20 6.07 -7.40
N ASP A 94 -10.51 6.61 -8.59
CA ASP A 94 -9.75 7.69 -9.20
C ASP A 94 -9.76 8.96 -8.32
N GLU A 95 -10.90 9.30 -7.74
CA GLU A 95 -11.01 10.43 -6.82
C GLU A 95 -10.20 10.19 -5.53
N LEU A 96 -10.21 8.97 -4.98
CA LEU A 96 -9.38 8.62 -3.82
C LEU A 96 -7.89 8.73 -4.12
N VAL A 97 -7.44 8.33 -5.30
CA VAL A 97 -6.07 8.51 -5.77
C VAL A 97 -5.72 10.00 -5.82
N HIS A 98 -6.59 10.81 -6.45
CA HIS A 98 -6.41 12.26 -6.56
C HIS A 98 -6.34 12.93 -5.18
N GLN A 99 -7.25 12.61 -4.26
CA GLN A 99 -7.23 13.15 -2.91
C GLN A 99 -5.98 12.73 -2.12
N THR A 100 -5.48 11.52 -2.34
CA THR A 100 -4.22 11.06 -1.75
C THR A 100 -3.07 11.91 -2.25
N GLN A 101 -3.00 12.18 -3.56
CA GLN A 101 -1.99 13.04 -4.14
C GLN A 101 -2.03 14.46 -3.55
N LEU A 102 -3.21 15.09 -3.49
CA LEU A 102 -3.37 16.41 -2.89
C LEU A 102 -2.91 16.46 -1.43
N ARG A 103 -3.26 15.42 -0.66
CA ARG A 103 -2.85 15.33 0.75
C ARG A 103 -1.34 15.26 0.91
N PHE A 104 -0.67 14.44 0.10
CA PHE A 104 0.80 14.32 0.12
C PHE A 104 1.48 15.63 -0.30
N GLN A 105 0.87 16.38 -1.20
CA GLN A 105 1.36 17.70 -1.62
C GLN A 105 1.01 18.84 -0.65
N GLY A 106 0.34 18.54 0.46
CA GLY A 106 -0.12 19.58 1.41
C GLY A 106 -1.18 20.52 0.87
N LYS A 107 -1.83 20.15 -0.26
CA LYS A 107 -2.89 20.94 -0.87
C LYS A 107 -4.23 20.67 -0.20
N LYS A 108 -5.12 21.67 -0.23
CA LYS A 108 -6.50 21.51 0.24
C LYS A 108 -7.26 20.60 -0.70
N LYS A 109 -8.20 19.84 -0.12
CA LYS A 109 -9.16 19.05 -0.87
C LYS A 109 -9.96 19.97 -1.80
N GLU A 110 -10.01 19.61 -3.09
CA GLU A 110 -10.90 20.23 -4.05
C GLU A 110 -12.29 19.59 -3.92
N SER A 111 -13.35 20.41 -4.15
CA SER A 111 -14.73 19.91 -4.12
C SER A 111 -15.01 19.04 -5.33
N SER A 112 -15.53 17.84 -5.11
CA SER A 112 -15.84 16.84 -6.14
C SER A 112 -17.28 16.36 -6.00
N LEU A 113 -17.87 15.92 -7.12
CA LEU A 113 -19.19 15.27 -7.13
C LEU A 113 -19.21 13.96 -6.30
N PHE A 114 -18.03 13.39 -6.04
CA PHE A 114 -17.86 12.16 -5.26
C PHE A 114 -17.47 12.41 -3.82
N ASP A 115 -17.53 13.65 -3.33
CA ASP A 115 -17.12 14.00 -1.96
C ASP A 115 -17.87 13.19 -0.89
N GLU A 116 -19.17 13.03 -1.01
CA GLU A 116 -19.96 12.26 -0.03
C GLU A 116 -19.59 10.77 -0.02
N PRO A 117 -19.61 10.04 -1.15
CA PRO A 117 -19.21 8.63 -1.15
C PRO A 117 -17.74 8.43 -0.77
N VAL A 118 -16.84 9.30 -1.18
CA VAL A 118 -15.42 9.25 -0.80
C VAL A 118 -15.22 9.48 0.69
N ASN A 119 -15.91 10.47 1.28
CA ASN A 119 -15.84 10.72 2.71
C ASN A 119 -16.45 9.56 3.52
N ALA A 120 -17.57 8.99 3.06
CA ALA A 120 -18.17 7.82 3.68
C ALA A 120 -17.19 6.62 3.68
N ILE A 121 -16.60 6.33 2.52
CA ILE A 121 -15.62 5.24 2.39
C ILE A 121 -14.38 5.50 3.24
N THR A 122 -13.75 6.68 3.14
CA THR A 122 -12.56 7.02 3.93
C THR A 122 -12.82 7.00 5.43
N SER A 123 -14.00 7.44 5.85
CA SER A 123 -14.42 7.36 7.24
C SER A 123 -14.65 5.92 7.68
N TYR A 124 -15.29 5.12 6.85
CA TYR A 124 -15.57 3.71 7.10
C TYR A 124 -14.29 2.86 7.12
N LEU A 125 -13.38 3.10 6.20
CA LEU A 125 -12.07 2.45 6.14
C LEU A 125 -11.09 2.93 7.22
N GLY A 126 -11.36 4.05 7.86
CA GLY A 126 -10.51 4.60 8.91
C GLY A 126 -9.15 5.12 8.47
N PHE A 127 -8.89 5.27 7.19
CA PHE A 127 -7.58 5.68 6.67
C PHE A 127 -7.05 6.99 7.26
N THR A 128 -7.94 7.84 7.78
CA THR A 128 -7.55 9.10 8.45
C THR A 128 -7.09 8.93 9.90
N THR A 129 -7.43 7.79 10.53
CA THR A 129 -7.13 7.52 11.94
C THR A 129 -6.04 6.47 12.14
N LEU A 130 -5.60 5.82 11.05
CA LEU A 130 -4.63 4.74 11.08
C LEU A 130 -3.20 5.26 11.02
N THR A 131 -2.32 4.58 11.74
CA THR A 131 -0.87 4.79 11.69
C THR A 131 -0.18 3.43 11.57
N ILE A 132 0.64 3.26 10.54
CA ILE A 132 1.48 2.06 10.38
C ILE A 132 2.61 2.16 11.40
N THR A 133 2.70 1.19 12.31
CA THR A 133 3.68 1.22 13.39
C THR A 133 4.85 0.29 13.14
N GLN A 134 4.63 -0.89 12.54
CA GLN A 134 5.67 -1.90 12.38
C GLN A 134 5.36 -2.88 11.24
N CYS A 135 6.39 -3.28 10.48
CA CYS A 135 6.36 -4.48 9.65
C CYS A 135 6.65 -5.71 10.53
N LEU A 136 5.77 -6.72 10.52
CA LEU A 136 5.85 -7.88 11.41
C LEU A 136 6.49 -9.09 10.73
N SER A 137 6.02 -9.42 9.53
CA SER A 137 6.51 -10.58 8.76
C SER A 137 6.31 -10.36 7.26
N ILE A 138 7.08 -11.10 6.48
CA ILE A 138 6.98 -11.12 5.02
C ILE A 138 7.02 -12.58 4.57
N GLU A 139 6.01 -12.99 3.83
CA GLU A 139 5.89 -14.31 3.24
C GLU A 139 5.91 -14.16 1.73
N GLU A 140 7.02 -14.51 1.09
CA GLU A 140 7.23 -14.40 -0.35
C GLU A 140 6.99 -15.73 -1.06
N LYS A 141 6.24 -15.70 -2.17
CA LYS A 141 6.00 -16.86 -3.03
C LYS A 141 5.99 -16.44 -4.50
N GLY A 142 7.12 -16.61 -5.16
CA GLY A 142 7.31 -16.22 -6.56
C GLY A 142 7.17 -14.70 -6.74
N ASP A 143 6.23 -14.27 -7.54
CA ASP A 143 5.98 -12.85 -7.83
C ASP A 143 4.92 -12.20 -6.93
N GLN A 144 4.54 -12.90 -5.85
CA GLN A 144 3.64 -12.41 -4.82
C GLN A 144 4.29 -12.48 -3.45
N ALA A 145 3.96 -11.55 -2.58
CA ALA A 145 4.34 -11.56 -1.17
C ALA A 145 3.20 -11.03 -0.30
N ILE A 146 3.07 -11.59 0.90
CA ILE A 146 2.17 -11.07 1.93
C ILE A 146 3.02 -10.39 2.99
N VAL A 147 2.84 -9.09 3.14
CA VAL A 147 3.51 -8.28 4.17
C VAL A 147 2.53 -8.02 5.29
N SER A 148 2.81 -8.55 6.47
CA SER A 148 2.03 -8.30 7.67
C SER A 148 2.53 -7.03 8.35
N VAL A 149 1.66 -6.03 8.49
CA VAL A 149 1.98 -4.74 9.11
C VAL A 149 1.06 -4.49 10.30
N ARG A 150 1.62 -3.98 11.39
CA ARG A 150 0.84 -3.51 12.52
C ARG A 150 0.37 -2.09 12.24
N VAL A 151 -0.93 -1.87 12.40
CA VAL A 151 -1.56 -0.55 12.29
C VAL A 151 -2.27 -0.21 13.60
N HIS A 152 -2.09 1.02 14.06
CA HIS A 152 -2.77 1.54 15.23
C HIS A 152 -3.95 2.42 14.80
N ASP A 153 -5.18 2.08 15.20
CA ASP A 153 -6.34 2.95 15.00
C ASP A 153 -6.52 3.86 16.22
N ARG A 154 -6.27 5.15 16.04
CA ARG A 154 -6.38 6.17 17.10
C ARG A 154 -7.81 6.34 17.61
N LYS A 155 -8.83 6.04 16.79
CA LYS A 155 -10.24 6.14 17.18
C LYS A 155 -10.64 4.98 18.07
N LEU A 156 -10.25 3.76 17.70
CA LEU A 156 -10.54 2.55 18.47
C LEU A 156 -9.52 2.33 19.60
N LYS A 157 -8.39 3.03 19.57
CA LYS A 157 -7.25 2.84 20.52
C LYS A 157 -6.78 1.38 20.54
N HIS A 158 -6.79 0.73 19.39
CA HIS A 158 -6.47 -0.68 19.23
C HIS A 158 -5.51 -0.90 18.05
N ASP A 159 -4.69 -1.95 18.19
CA ASP A 159 -3.74 -2.36 17.15
C ASP A 159 -4.35 -3.50 16.32
N PHE A 160 -4.25 -3.38 15.00
CA PHE A 160 -4.64 -4.41 14.05
C PHE A 160 -3.41 -4.88 13.27
N THR A 161 -3.48 -6.11 12.78
CA THR A 161 -2.49 -6.62 11.82
C THR A 161 -3.12 -6.65 10.43
N TRP A 162 -2.65 -5.79 9.54
CA TRP A 162 -3.03 -5.86 8.14
C TRP A 162 -2.13 -6.79 7.36
N LYS A 163 -2.72 -7.57 6.46
CA LYS A 163 -2.03 -8.42 5.49
C LYS A 163 -2.09 -7.74 4.14
N VAL A 164 -0.98 -7.14 3.73
CA VAL A 164 -0.85 -6.41 2.47
C VAL A 164 -0.31 -7.37 1.42
N LEU A 165 -1.07 -7.58 0.35
CA LEU A 165 -0.59 -8.28 -0.84
C LEU A 165 0.31 -7.35 -1.62
N MET A 166 1.51 -7.83 -1.90
CA MET A 166 2.45 -7.20 -2.83
C MET A 166 2.65 -8.10 -4.03
N GLU A 167 2.72 -7.52 -5.21
CA GLU A 167 2.92 -8.22 -6.47
C GLU A 167 4.00 -7.50 -7.28
N LYS A 168 4.76 -8.26 -8.07
CA LYS A 168 5.67 -7.65 -9.05
C LYS A 168 4.87 -7.11 -10.23
N ASP A 169 5.17 -5.88 -10.62
CA ASP A 169 4.66 -5.31 -11.86
C ASP A 169 5.37 -5.91 -13.08
N VAL A 170 5.02 -5.41 -14.27
CA VAL A 170 5.63 -5.85 -15.55
C VAL A 170 7.13 -5.58 -15.65
N ASN A 171 7.66 -4.69 -14.83
CA ASN A 171 9.08 -4.34 -14.74
C ASN A 171 9.82 -5.12 -13.63
N GLY A 172 9.11 -6.01 -12.93
CA GLY A 172 9.63 -6.76 -11.79
C GLY A 172 9.69 -5.96 -10.48
N THR A 173 9.03 -4.80 -10.41
CA THR A 173 8.98 -3.93 -9.23
C THR A 173 7.91 -4.42 -8.26
N TRP A 174 8.26 -4.58 -6.99
CA TRP A 174 7.30 -4.91 -5.96
C TRP A 174 6.39 -3.74 -5.63
N CYS A 175 5.06 -3.95 -5.79
CA CYS A 175 4.02 -2.96 -5.52
C CYS A 175 2.94 -3.55 -4.60
N ALA A 176 2.46 -2.78 -3.64
CA ALA A 176 1.30 -3.15 -2.85
C ALA A 176 0.03 -3.00 -3.71
N THR A 177 -0.82 -4.04 -3.74
CA THR A 177 -2.00 -4.09 -4.60
C THR A 177 -3.30 -4.28 -3.84
N ARG A 178 -3.26 -4.82 -2.62
CA ARG A 178 -4.47 -5.10 -1.84
C ARG A 178 -4.18 -5.27 -0.35
N ILE A 179 -5.16 -4.96 0.50
CA ILE A 179 -5.20 -5.35 1.92
C ILE A 179 -6.14 -6.56 2.02
N LEU A 180 -5.60 -7.75 2.31
CA LEU A 180 -6.32 -9.01 2.23
C LEU A 180 -7.40 -9.19 3.31
N ASN A 181 -7.17 -8.65 4.49
CA ASN A 181 -8.06 -8.79 5.66
C ASN A 181 -8.77 -7.48 6.04
N LEU A 182 -9.01 -6.62 5.05
CA LEU A 182 -9.67 -5.34 5.28
C LEU A 182 -11.11 -5.50 5.78
N LYS A 183 -11.84 -6.53 5.31
CA LYS A 183 -13.20 -6.85 5.76
C LYS A 183 -13.29 -7.16 7.25
N ASP A 184 -12.28 -7.84 7.79
CA ASP A 184 -12.25 -8.20 9.22
C ASP A 184 -12.08 -6.95 10.06
N TYR A 185 -11.15 -6.06 9.67
CA TYR A 185 -10.99 -4.75 10.30
C TYR A 185 -12.28 -3.92 10.26
N MET A 186 -12.99 -3.89 9.12
CA MET A 186 -14.24 -3.14 8.98
C MET A 186 -15.36 -3.63 9.90
N ARG A 187 -15.41 -4.94 10.19
CA ARG A 187 -16.43 -5.54 11.08
C ARG A 187 -16.19 -5.25 12.56
N GLU A 188 -14.93 -4.98 12.92
CA GLU A 188 -14.54 -4.66 14.28
C GLU A 188 -14.69 -3.16 14.59
N ARG A 189 -14.89 -2.34 13.57
CA ARG A 189 -14.97 -0.89 13.66
C ARG A 189 -16.40 -0.36 13.74
#